data_1acfab6bcd4046efd52783f2e1868930
#
_entry.id   1acfab6bcd4046efd52783f2e1868930
#
_cell.length_a   1.000
_cell.length_b   1.000
_cell.length_c   1.000
_cell.angle_alpha   90.00
_cell.angle_beta   90.00
_cell.angle_gamma   90.00
#
_symmetry.space_group_name_H-M   'P 1'
#
loop_
_entity.id
_entity.type
_entity.pdbx_description
1 polymer ?
#
loop_
_entity_poly.entity_id
_entity_poly.type
_entity_poly.pdbx_seq_one_letter_code
_entity_poly.pdbx_strand_id
1 'polypeptide(L)'
;MEVTATKGQIIKGKPVADQISENLIKEVDELVKEGINPKLAIVRVGARGDDLAYERGALKRCQTIGIETEVVELAEDITQEDYEKTLRSLNENKDVHGILCLRPFPNQLNEEAIKYVISPEKDVDCFSPINSAKIMEGDKSGFPPCTPTAVVEILKHYDVELNGANVAVLGRSMVVGKPASMLLLNENATVTICHSRTKNLEKVTSQADILVAAVGRAKMIKENSVKEGAVVIDVGINVDENGNLCGDVDTASVQDKVSMITP
;
A
#
# COMPACT_ATOMS: atom_id res chain seq x y z
N MET A 1 40.70 15.44 1.99
CA MET A 1 39.55 15.63 1.09
C MET A 1 38.32 15.55 1.97
N GLU A 2 37.69 16.66 2.22
CA GLU A 2 36.36 16.65 2.87
C GLU A 2 35.41 15.99 1.89
N VAL A 3 34.89 14.82 2.25
CA VAL A 3 33.76 14.19 1.57
C VAL A 3 32.56 15.06 1.94
N THR A 4 32.18 15.99 1.05
CA THR A 4 30.89 16.66 1.18
C THR A 4 29.82 15.59 1.19
N ALA A 5 29.23 15.36 2.36
CA ALA A 5 28.07 14.48 2.48
C ALA A 5 26.99 15.02 1.53
N THR A 6 26.71 14.28 0.46
CA THR A 6 25.62 14.62 -0.45
C THR A 6 24.32 14.26 0.27
N LYS A 7 23.41 15.25 0.41
CA LYS A 7 22.07 14.98 0.93
C LYS A 7 21.44 13.80 0.22
N GLY A 8 20.79 12.92 0.99
CA GLY A 8 20.05 11.81 0.43
C GLY A 8 19.00 12.25 -0.59
N GLN A 9 18.88 11.49 -1.64
CA GLN A 9 17.95 11.76 -2.72
C GLN A 9 16.51 11.62 -2.22
N ILE A 10 15.69 12.64 -2.44
CA ILE A 10 14.25 12.54 -2.22
C ILE A 10 13.64 11.80 -3.41
N ILE A 11 13.14 10.59 -3.16
CA ILE A 11 12.45 9.75 -4.15
C ILE A 11 10.93 9.89 -4.00
N LYS A 12 10.20 9.85 -5.10
CA LYS A 12 8.75 10.09 -5.13
C LYS A 12 8.01 8.95 -5.80
N GLY A 13 6.82 8.63 -5.30
CA GLY A 13 5.94 7.63 -5.90
C GLY A 13 5.31 8.05 -7.23
N LYS A 14 5.25 9.37 -7.54
CA LYS A 14 4.60 9.84 -8.78
C LYS A 14 5.25 9.28 -10.06
N PRO A 15 6.57 9.32 -10.26
CA PRO A 15 7.20 8.74 -11.46
C PRO A 15 6.90 7.25 -11.60
N VAL A 16 6.89 6.50 -10.48
CA VAL A 16 6.54 5.07 -10.45
C VAL A 16 5.11 4.86 -10.92
N ALA A 17 4.16 5.60 -10.36
CA ALA A 17 2.76 5.53 -10.72
C ALA A 17 2.49 5.94 -12.19
N ASP A 18 3.24 6.90 -12.71
CA ASP A 18 3.14 7.33 -14.10
C ASP A 18 3.63 6.21 -15.04
N GLN A 19 4.77 5.57 -14.74
CA GLN A 19 5.29 4.44 -15.50
C GLN A 19 4.35 3.23 -15.48
N ILE A 20 3.80 2.86 -14.31
CA ILE A 20 2.81 1.80 -14.20
C ILE A 20 1.59 2.13 -15.06
N SER A 21 1.13 3.39 -15.03
CA SER A 21 -0.02 3.82 -15.84
C SER A 21 0.23 3.70 -17.35
N GLU A 22 1.43 4.06 -17.82
CA GLU A 22 1.81 3.93 -19.24
C GLU A 22 1.81 2.47 -19.71
N ASN A 23 2.23 1.54 -18.84
CA ASN A 23 2.19 0.12 -19.15
C ASN A 23 0.75 -0.41 -19.15
N LEU A 24 -0.04 -0.04 -18.14
CA LEU A 24 -1.44 -0.46 -18.04
C LEU A 24 -2.32 0.04 -19.19
N ILE A 25 -2.07 1.25 -19.71
CA ILE A 25 -2.79 1.76 -20.90
C ILE A 25 -2.62 0.79 -22.07
N LYS A 26 -1.42 0.29 -22.31
CA LYS A 26 -1.15 -0.65 -23.40
C LYS A 26 -1.84 -2.00 -23.20
N GLU A 27 -1.79 -2.51 -21.95
CA GLU A 27 -2.44 -3.77 -21.59
C GLU A 27 -3.97 -3.66 -21.71
N VAL A 28 -4.56 -2.55 -21.26
CA VAL A 28 -6.01 -2.29 -21.41
C VAL A 28 -6.40 -2.18 -22.88
N ASP A 29 -5.61 -1.49 -23.71
CA ASP A 29 -5.87 -1.39 -25.14
C ASP A 29 -5.84 -2.76 -25.84
N GLU A 30 -4.99 -3.68 -25.39
CA GLU A 30 -4.94 -5.06 -25.90
C GLU A 30 -6.19 -5.84 -25.48
N LEU A 31 -6.59 -5.79 -24.20
CA LEU A 31 -7.80 -6.43 -23.73
C LEU A 31 -9.06 -5.94 -24.45
N VAL A 32 -9.17 -4.62 -24.68
CA VAL A 32 -10.30 -4.04 -25.40
C VAL A 32 -10.36 -4.55 -26.84
N LYS A 33 -9.23 -4.73 -27.55
CA LYS A 33 -9.19 -5.33 -28.87
C LYS A 33 -9.67 -6.78 -28.89
N GLU A 34 -9.49 -7.50 -27.77
CA GLU A 34 -9.99 -8.86 -27.56
C GLU A 34 -11.47 -8.89 -27.12
N GLY A 35 -12.11 -7.73 -26.97
CA GLY A 35 -13.51 -7.60 -26.54
C GLY A 35 -13.70 -7.62 -25.02
N ILE A 36 -12.62 -7.47 -24.25
CA ILE A 36 -12.67 -7.43 -22.77
C ILE A 36 -12.54 -5.97 -22.33
N ASN A 37 -13.56 -5.43 -21.68
CA ASN A 37 -13.53 -4.09 -21.08
C ASN A 37 -13.31 -4.22 -19.57
N PRO A 38 -12.09 -4.00 -19.06
CA PRO A 38 -11.83 -4.12 -17.62
C PRO A 38 -12.70 -3.15 -16.82
N LYS A 39 -13.36 -3.66 -15.78
CA LYS A 39 -14.25 -2.87 -14.91
C LYS A 39 -13.97 -3.10 -13.44
N LEU A 40 -13.82 -2.00 -12.70
CA LEU A 40 -13.65 -1.95 -11.25
C LEU A 40 -14.95 -1.48 -10.58
N ALA A 41 -15.49 -2.26 -9.67
CA ALA A 41 -16.54 -1.84 -8.75
C ALA A 41 -15.90 -1.27 -7.48
N ILE A 42 -16.26 -0.04 -7.11
CA ILE A 42 -15.83 0.60 -5.86
C ILE A 42 -17.03 0.62 -4.92
N VAL A 43 -16.94 -0.12 -3.82
CA VAL A 43 -18.03 -0.23 -2.84
C VAL A 43 -17.75 0.72 -1.67
N ARG A 44 -18.65 1.67 -1.45
CA ARG A 44 -18.57 2.69 -0.40
C ARG A 44 -19.83 2.67 0.45
N VAL A 45 -19.66 2.80 1.77
CA VAL A 45 -20.76 2.92 2.73
C VAL A 45 -20.79 4.35 3.28
N GLY A 46 -21.89 5.04 3.09
CA GLY A 46 -22.03 6.44 3.44
C GLY A 46 -21.17 7.37 2.58
N ALA A 47 -20.82 8.55 3.09
CA ALA A 47 -20.13 9.61 2.35
C ALA A 47 -19.05 10.30 3.20
N ARG A 48 -18.17 9.53 3.83
CA ARG A 48 -17.03 10.07 4.60
C ARG A 48 -16.09 10.82 3.67
N GLY A 49 -15.53 11.92 4.15
CA GLY A 49 -14.70 12.80 3.33
C GLY A 49 -13.42 12.16 2.82
N ASP A 50 -12.80 11.28 3.61
CA ASP A 50 -11.61 10.48 3.25
C ASP A 50 -11.93 9.44 2.17
N ASP A 51 -13.06 8.71 2.30
CA ASP A 51 -13.52 7.75 1.30
C ASP A 51 -13.81 8.44 -0.05
N LEU A 52 -14.51 9.59 -0.01
CA LEU A 52 -14.80 10.38 -1.21
C LEU A 52 -13.52 10.92 -1.88
N ALA A 53 -12.52 11.29 -1.08
CA ALA A 53 -11.24 11.76 -1.63
C ALA A 53 -10.48 10.61 -2.30
N TYR A 54 -10.45 9.43 -1.67
CA TYR A 54 -9.84 8.22 -2.23
C TYR A 54 -10.55 7.76 -3.51
N GLU A 55 -11.88 7.69 -3.47
CA GLU A 55 -12.73 7.34 -4.62
C GLU A 55 -12.45 8.24 -5.82
N ARG A 56 -12.45 9.57 -5.64
CA ARG A 56 -12.11 10.51 -6.72
C ARG A 56 -10.73 10.23 -7.33
N GLY A 57 -9.76 9.91 -6.50
CA GLY A 57 -8.40 9.55 -6.96
C GLY A 57 -8.41 8.27 -7.79
N ALA A 58 -9.10 7.23 -7.32
CA ALA A 58 -9.24 5.95 -8.02
C ALA A 58 -9.98 6.12 -9.35
N LEU A 59 -11.12 6.81 -9.36
CA LEU A 59 -11.89 7.09 -10.59
C LEU A 59 -11.04 7.82 -11.63
N LYS A 60 -10.32 8.86 -11.23
CA LYS A 60 -9.44 9.61 -12.13
C LYS A 60 -8.33 8.73 -12.71
N ARG A 61 -7.73 7.86 -11.89
CA ARG A 61 -6.68 6.94 -12.33
C ARG A 61 -7.24 5.90 -13.30
N CYS A 62 -8.34 5.26 -12.98
CA CYS A 62 -9.03 4.30 -13.86
C CYS A 62 -9.40 4.95 -15.20
N GLN A 63 -9.96 6.15 -15.19
CA GLN A 63 -10.26 6.90 -16.41
C GLN A 63 -9.01 7.17 -17.26
N THR A 64 -7.89 7.49 -16.63
CA THR A 64 -6.61 7.75 -17.33
C THR A 64 -6.10 6.52 -18.04
N ILE A 65 -6.25 5.33 -17.45
CA ILE A 65 -5.74 4.06 -17.99
C ILE A 65 -6.77 3.28 -18.81
N GLY A 66 -8.01 3.76 -18.90
CA GLY A 66 -9.06 3.13 -19.73
C GLY A 66 -9.82 2.00 -19.04
N ILE A 67 -9.75 1.89 -17.70
CA ILE A 67 -10.56 0.95 -16.92
C ILE A 67 -11.92 1.58 -16.61
N GLU A 68 -13.01 0.86 -16.95
CA GLU A 68 -14.36 1.26 -16.56
C GLU A 68 -14.53 1.20 -15.05
N THR A 69 -15.34 2.08 -14.48
CA THR A 69 -15.59 2.12 -13.04
C THR A 69 -17.09 2.19 -12.75
N GLU A 70 -17.50 1.47 -11.71
CA GLU A 70 -18.83 1.51 -11.16
C GLU A 70 -18.73 1.83 -9.66
N VAL A 71 -19.37 2.93 -9.22
CA VAL A 71 -19.44 3.24 -7.80
C VAL A 71 -20.73 2.67 -7.23
N VAL A 72 -20.59 1.76 -6.28
CA VAL A 72 -21.69 1.15 -5.52
C VAL A 72 -21.79 1.88 -4.20
N GLU A 73 -22.62 2.92 -4.18
CA GLU A 73 -22.89 3.72 -2.99
C GLU A 73 -23.96 3.05 -2.14
N LEU A 74 -23.62 2.72 -0.90
CA LEU A 74 -24.50 2.07 0.06
C LEU A 74 -24.85 3.04 1.19
N ALA A 75 -26.08 2.93 1.71
CA ALA A 75 -26.54 3.77 2.80
C ALA A 75 -25.66 3.58 4.06
N GLU A 76 -25.47 4.64 4.84
CA GLU A 76 -24.62 4.60 6.04
C GLU A 76 -25.13 3.59 7.08
N ASP A 77 -26.42 3.36 7.14
CA ASP A 77 -27.12 2.43 8.03
C ASP A 77 -27.39 1.05 7.40
N ILE A 78 -26.74 0.73 6.26
CA ILE A 78 -26.90 -0.56 5.58
C ILE A 78 -26.71 -1.72 6.55
N THR A 79 -27.53 -2.77 6.40
CA THR A 79 -27.40 -3.99 7.19
C THR A 79 -26.24 -4.87 6.72
N GLN A 80 -25.74 -5.73 7.61
CA GLN A 80 -24.75 -6.75 7.26
C GLN A 80 -25.22 -7.62 6.09
N GLU A 81 -26.48 -8.05 6.15
CA GLU A 81 -27.09 -8.94 5.14
C GLU A 81 -27.13 -8.28 3.76
N ASP A 82 -27.56 -7.02 3.69
CA ASP A 82 -27.66 -6.29 2.42
C ASP A 82 -26.28 -5.97 1.85
N TYR A 83 -25.30 -5.66 2.71
CA TYR A 83 -23.91 -5.47 2.28
C TYR A 83 -23.36 -6.76 1.67
N GLU A 84 -23.49 -7.89 2.37
CA GLU A 84 -23.02 -9.19 1.85
C GLU A 84 -23.73 -9.60 0.57
N LYS A 85 -25.04 -9.36 0.47
CA LYS A 85 -25.82 -9.61 -0.75
C LYS A 85 -25.30 -8.78 -1.92
N THR A 86 -24.95 -7.52 -1.69
CA THR A 86 -24.33 -6.66 -2.72
C THR A 86 -23.00 -7.22 -3.17
N LEU A 87 -22.12 -7.62 -2.25
CA LEU A 87 -20.84 -8.24 -2.62
C LEU A 87 -21.01 -9.54 -3.41
N ARG A 88 -21.96 -10.40 -3.02
CA ARG A 88 -22.26 -11.65 -3.77
C ARG A 88 -22.71 -11.33 -5.19
N SER A 89 -23.56 -10.33 -5.37
CA SER A 89 -24.00 -9.89 -6.70
C SER A 89 -22.82 -9.40 -7.55
N LEU A 90 -21.88 -8.64 -6.98
CA LEU A 90 -20.67 -8.19 -7.69
C LEU A 90 -19.72 -9.35 -8.00
N ASN A 91 -19.58 -10.32 -7.10
CA ASN A 91 -18.79 -11.53 -7.35
C ASN A 91 -19.33 -12.33 -8.56
N GLU A 92 -20.65 -12.45 -8.68
CA GLU A 92 -21.31 -13.20 -9.74
C GLU A 92 -21.39 -12.44 -11.07
N ASN A 93 -21.29 -11.10 -11.03
CA ASN A 93 -21.33 -10.27 -12.23
C ASN A 93 -20.06 -10.44 -13.07
N LYS A 94 -20.21 -11.04 -14.25
CA LYS A 94 -19.09 -11.34 -15.16
C LYS A 94 -18.47 -10.07 -15.80
N ASP A 95 -19.19 -8.96 -15.81
CA ASP A 95 -18.71 -7.70 -16.34
C ASP A 95 -17.87 -6.92 -15.29
N VAL A 96 -17.87 -7.34 -14.02
CA VAL A 96 -17.02 -6.77 -12.97
C VAL A 96 -15.79 -7.64 -12.79
N HIS A 97 -14.61 -7.06 -13.00
CA HIS A 97 -13.32 -7.76 -12.96
C HIS A 97 -12.55 -7.52 -11.66
N GLY A 98 -12.82 -6.41 -10.97
CA GLY A 98 -12.24 -6.08 -9.67
C GLY A 98 -13.26 -5.45 -8.74
N ILE A 99 -13.09 -5.66 -7.45
CA ILE A 99 -13.93 -5.07 -6.39
C ILE A 99 -12.99 -4.42 -5.37
N LEU A 100 -13.20 -3.13 -5.13
CA LEU A 100 -12.52 -2.34 -4.11
C LEU A 100 -13.52 -1.96 -3.02
N CYS A 101 -13.37 -2.53 -1.83
CA CYS A 101 -14.18 -2.15 -0.66
C CYS A 101 -13.48 -1.04 0.12
N LEU A 102 -14.07 0.16 0.19
CA LEU A 102 -13.52 1.24 1.00
C LEU A 102 -13.72 0.95 2.48
N ARG A 103 -12.66 1.13 3.26
CA ARG A 103 -12.60 0.84 4.70
C ARG A 103 -12.04 2.03 5.48
N PRO A 104 -12.27 2.16 6.79
CA PRO A 104 -12.99 1.22 7.68
C PRO A 104 -14.49 1.25 7.49
N PHE A 105 -15.14 0.12 7.75
CA PHE A 105 -16.59 0.02 7.74
C PHE A 105 -17.23 0.69 8.97
N PRO A 106 -18.52 1.12 8.88
CA PRO A 106 -19.26 1.53 10.05
C PRO A 106 -19.49 0.35 11.03
N ASN A 107 -19.71 0.67 12.30
CA ASN A 107 -19.68 -0.29 13.40
C ASN A 107 -20.70 -1.44 13.31
N GLN A 108 -21.81 -1.27 12.57
CA GLN A 108 -22.81 -2.31 12.38
C GLN A 108 -22.38 -3.39 11.39
N LEU A 109 -21.31 -3.15 10.62
CA LEU A 109 -20.77 -4.13 9.70
C LEU A 109 -19.60 -4.90 10.32
N ASN A 110 -19.68 -6.22 10.26
CA ASN A 110 -18.64 -7.11 10.75
C ASN A 110 -17.62 -7.38 9.64
N GLU A 111 -16.51 -6.64 9.65
CA GLU A 111 -15.41 -6.77 8.69
C GLU A 111 -14.85 -8.20 8.66
N GLU A 112 -14.78 -8.88 9.82
CA GLU A 112 -14.28 -10.24 9.94
C GLU A 112 -15.15 -11.27 9.20
N ALA A 113 -16.44 -10.99 9.01
CA ALA A 113 -17.33 -11.82 8.20
C ALA A 113 -17.23 -11.44 6.71
N ILE A 114 -17.25 -10.15 6.40
CA ILE A 114 -17.28 -9.63 5.03
C ILE A 114 -16.06 -10.10 4.22
N LYS A 115 -14.87 -10.15 4.82
CA LYS A 115 -13.64 -10.58 4.14
C LYS A 115 -13.68 -12.00 3.57
N TYR A 116 -14.62 -12.83 4.02
CA TYR A 116 -14.86 -14.19 3.47
C TYR A 116 -15.93 -14.21 2.37
N VAL A 117 -16.62 -13.08 2.16
CA VAL A 117 -17.67 -12.98 1.13
C VAL A 117 -17.10 -12.55 -0.20
N ILE A 118 -16.13 -11.63 -0.21
CA ILE A 118 -15.49 -11.16 -1.45
C ILE A 118 -14.78 -12.31 -2.17
N SER A 119 -14.97 -12.41 -3.50
CA SER A 119 -14.22 -13.36 -4.31
C SER A 119 -12.73 -12.99 -4.34
N PRO A 120 -11.80 -13.89 -3.97
CA PRO A 120 -10.37 -13.61 -4.03
C PRO A 120 -9.87 -13.20 -5.41
N GLU A 121 -10.54 -13.66 -6.47
CA GLU A 121 -10.19 -13.36 -7.87
C GLU A 121 -10.57 -11.94 -8.29
N LYS A 122 -11.44 -11.28 -7.51
CA LYS A 122 -11.88 -9.89 -7.76
C LYS A 122 -11.44 -8.92 -6.66
N ASP A 123 -10.86 -9.41 -5.59
CA ASP A 123 -10.39 -8.62 -4.45
C ASP A 123 -9.07 -7.92 -4.81
N VAL A 124 -9.15 -6.67 -5.23
CA VAL A 124 -7.98 -5.91 -5.72
C VAL A 124 -7.12 -5.28 -4.63
N ASP A 125 -7.50 -5.38 -3.35
CA ASP A 125 -6.74 -4.78 -2.22
C ASP A 125 -6.45 -5.77 -1.08
N CYS A 126 -6.45 -7.09 -1.40
CA CYS A 126 -6.10 -8.13 -0.43
C CYS A 126 -6.96 -8.11 0.85
N PHE A 127 -8.24 -7.86 0.71
CA PHE A 127 -9.17 -7.93 1.83
C PHE A 127 -9.46 -9.38 2.22
N SER A 128 -9.49 -10.28 1.24
CA SER A 128 -9.68 -11.71 1.43
C SER A 128 -8.48 -12.37 2.14
N PRO A 129 -8.73 -13.22 3.14
CA PRO A 129 -7.68 -14.03 3.77
C PRO A 129 -6.96 -14.97 2.78
N ILE A 130 -7.61 -15.37 1.69
CA ILE A 130 -7.02 -16.21 0.65
C ILE A 130 -5.89 -15.46 -0.06
N ASN A 131 -6.10 -14.20 -0.45
CA ASN A 131 -5.04 -13.39 -1.03
C ASN A 131 -3.90 -13.13 -0.03
N SER A 132 -4.23 -12.93 1.25
CA SER A 132 -3.20 -12.83 2.31
C SER A 132 -2.36 -14.11 2.43
N ALA A 133 -2.98 -15.28 2.33
CA ALA A 133 -2.26 -16.56 2.33
C ALA A 133 -1.35 -16.72 1.11
N LYS A 134 -1.82 -16.34 -0.08
CA LYS A 134 -1.02 -16.36 -1.31
C LYS A 134 0.25 -15.50 -1.21
N ILE A 135 0.17 -14.33 -0.57
CA ILE A 135 1.37 -13.51 -0.33
C ILE A 135 2.39 -14.27 0.55
N MET A 136 1.92 -14.95 1.61
CA MET A 136 2.78 -15.74 2.50
C MET A 136 3.45 -16.91 1.77
N GLU A 137 2.77 -17.52 0.79
CA GLU A 137 3.27 -18.62 -0.02
C GLU A 137 4.17 -18.15 -1.18
N GLY A 138 4.21 -16.85 -1.46
CA GLY A 138 4.88 -16.30 -2.66
C GLY A 138 4.12 -16.59 -3.95
N ASP A 139 2.84 -16.95 -3.86
CA ASP A 139 1.97 -17.19 -5.01
C ASP A 139 1.54 -15.85 -5.63
N LYS A 140 2.02 -15.61 -6.85
CA LYS A 140 1.76 -14.38 -7.62
C LYS A 140 0.37 -14.34 -8.27
N SER A 141 -0.45 -15.38 -8.14
CA SER A 141 -1.83 -15.42 -8.66
C SER A 141 -2.82 -14.65 -7.78
N GLY A 142 -2.41 -14.18 -6.60
CA GLY A 142 -3.22 -13.37 -5.70
C GLY A 142 -2.99 -11.88 -5.88
N PHE A 143 -3.91 -11.09 -5.37
CA PHE A 143 -3.79 -9.63 -5.32
C PHE A 143 -3.19 -9.20 -3.98
N PRO A 144 -1.96 -8.65 -3.96
CA PRO A 144 -1.38 -8.08 -2.75
C PRO A 144 -2.02 -6.72 -2.42
N PRO A 145 -1.94 -6.24 -1.16
CA PRO A 145 -2.45 -4.92 -0.80
C PRO A 145 -1.68 -3.82 -1.56
N CYS A 146 -2.38 -2.79 -2.00
CA CYS A 146 -1.81 -1.75 -2.86
C CYS A 146 -0.64 -0.99 -2.20
N THR A 147 -0.75 -0.60 -0.91
CA THR A 147 0.29 0.17 -0.22
C THR A 147 1.60 -0.63 0.00
N PRO A 148 1.59 -1.87 0.50
CA PRO A 148 2.78 -2.73 0.52
C PRO A 148 3.41 -2.96 -0.84
N THR A 149 2.60 -3.16 -1.87
CA THR A 149 3.08 -3.30 -3.25
C THR A 149 3.80 -2.04 -3.71
N ALA A 150 3.24 -0.86 -3.44
CA ALA A 150 3.86 0.41 -3.79
C ALA A 150 5.26 0.58 -3.14
N VAL A 151 5.48 0.06 -1.92
CA VAL A 151 6.81 0.06 -1.29
C VAL A 151 7.82 -0.70 -2.15
N VAL A 152 7.46 -1.91 -2.60
CA VAL A 152 8.34 -2.75 -3.43
C VAL A 152 8.56 -2.12 -4.81
N GLU A 153 7.50 -1.61 -5.43
CA GLU A 153 7.58 -0.96 -6.75
C GLU A 153 8.44 0.31 -6.73
N ILE A 154 8.36 1.12 -5.66
CA ILE A 154 9.24 2.28 -5.47
C ILE A 154 10.70 1.82 -5.38
N LEU A 155 11.00 0.83 -4.54
CA LEU A 155 12.37 0.32 -4.39
C LEU A 155 12.93 -0.21 -5.71
N LYS A 156 12.14 -0.97 -6.47
CA LYS A 156 12.53 -1.49 -7.79
C LYS A 156 12.74 -0.39 -8.82
N HIS A 157 11.84 0.59 -8.87
CA HIS A 157 11.93 1.71 -9.83
C HIS A 157 13.19 2.56 -9.65
N TYR A 158 13.67 2.67 -8.41
CA TYR A 158 14.89 3.40 -8.10
C TYR A 158 16.13 2.50 -8.00
N ASP A 159 16.06 1.30 -8.60
CA ASP A 159 17.16 0.33 -8.69
C ASP A 159 17.78 -0.03 -7.33
N VAL A 160 16.95 -0.07 -6.26
CA VAL A 160 17.39 -0.50 -4.93
C VAL A 160 17.52 -2.02 -4.91
N GLU A 161 18.74 -2.53 -4.63
CA GLU A 161 18.99 -3.96 -4.53
C GLU A 161 18.24 -4.55 -3.32
N LEU A 162 17.33 -5.49 -3.57
CA LEU A 162 16.55 -6.19 -2.55
C LEU A 162 17.14 -7.54 -2.19
N ASN A 163 17.77 -8.21 -3.16
CA ASN A 163 18.32 -9.55 -2.97
C ASN A 163 19.47 -9.54 -1.95
N GLY A 164 19.25 -10.19 -0.81
CA GLY A 164 20.21 -10.23 0.31
C GLY A 164 20.24 -8.98 1.19
N ALA A 165 19.45 -7.93 0.87
CA ALA A 165 19.39 -6.72 1.69
C ALA A 165 18.78 -6.97 3.08
N ASN A 166 19.29 -6.29 4.11
CA ASN A 166 18.68 -6.28 5.43
C ASN A 166 17.62 -5.19 5.51
N VAL A 167 16.37 -5.59 5.67
CA VAL A 167 15.24 -4.69 5.74
C VAL A 167 14.62 -4.68 7.13
N ALA A 168 14.44 -3.50 7.71
CA ALA A 168 13.63 -3.31 8.91
C ALA A 168 12.26 -2.73 8.52
N VAL A 169 11.19 -3.42 8.86
CA VAL A 169 9.81 -2.95 8.68
C VAL A 169 9.24 -2.57 10.03
N LEU A 170 8.95 -1.29 10.22
CA LEU A 170 8.35 -0.77 11.45
C LEU A 170 6.83 -0.72 11.29
N GLY A 171 6.16 -1.58 12.03
CA GLY A 171 4.73 -1.81 11.94
C GLY A 171 4.42 -3.29 11.67
N ARG A 172 3.26 -3.76 12.18
CA ARG A 172 2.83 -5.15 12.01
C ARG A 172 1.33 -5.29 11.75
N SER A 173 0.72 -4.25 11.17
CA SER A 173 -0.66 -4.32 10.74
C SER A 173 -0.83 -5.32 9.58
N MET A 174 -2.05 -5.84 9.42
CA MET A 174 -2.39 -6.65 8.24
C MET A 174 -2.53 -5.82 6.98
N VAL A 175 -2.67 -4.49 7.12
CA VAL A 175 -2.84 -3.58 6.00
C VAL A 175 -1.50 -3.23 5.34
N VAL A 176 -0.44 -3.02 6.14
CA VAL A 176 0.87 -2.56 5.62
C VAL A 176 2.02 -3.43 6.10
N GLY A 177 2.30 -3.47 7.42
CA GLY A 177 3.57 -3.99 7.94
C GLY A 177 3.83 -5.45 7.61
N LYS A 178 2.89 -6.34 7.92
CA LYS A 178 3.04 -7.78 7.63
C LYS A 178 3.10 -8.06 6.12
N PRO A 179 2.17 -7.56 5.28
CA PRO A 179 2.26 -7.83 3.85
C PRO A 179 3.51 -7.23 3.21
N ALA A 180 3.93 -6.01 3.57
CA ALA A 180 5.18 -5.45 3.08
C ALA A 180 6.39 -6.34 3.42
N SER A 181 6.41 -6.88 4.65
CA SER A 181 7.47 -7.80 5.07
C SER A 181 7.51 -9.07 4.23
N MET A 182 6.35 -9.64 3.89
CA MET A 182 6.28 -10.84 3.06
C MET A 182 6.64 -10.55 1.61
N LEU A 183 6.18 -9.44 1.05
CA LEU A 183 6.55 -9.04 -0.31
C LEU A 183 8.07 -8.81 -0.44
N LEU A 184 8.69 -8.16 0.54
CA LEU A 184 10.15 -7.97 0.58
C LEU A 184 10.91 -9.29 0.75
N LEU A 185 10.40 -10.21 1.59
CA LEU A 185 10.95 -11.56 1.72
C LEU A 185 10.88 -12.32 0.40
N ASN A 186 9.78 -12.20 -0.35
CA ASN A 186 9.60 -12.83 -1.66
C ASN A 186 10.56 -12.25 -2.73
N GLU A 187 11.11 -11.05 -2.49
CA GLU A 187 12.21 -10.46 -3.29
C GLU A 187 13.60 -10.83 -2.73
N ASN A 188 13.70 -11.87 -1.90
CA ASN A 188 14.93 -12.38 -1.27
C ASN A 188 15.61 -11.43 -0.26
N ALA A 189 14.89 -10.49 0.32
CA ALA A 189 15.41 -9.68 1.41
C ALA A 189 15.38 -10.43 2.74
N THR A 190 16.30 -10.09 3.65
CA THR A 190 16.26 -10.51 5.05
C THR A 190 15.46 -9.49 5.84
N VAL A 191 14.28 -9.87 6.34
CA VAL A 191 13.33 -8.92 6.92
C VAL A 191 13.22 -9.05 8.43
N THR A 192 13.36 -7.93 9.12
CA THR A 192 13.10 -7.81 10.57
C THR A 192 11.85 -6.94 10.80
N ILE A 193 10.79 -7.54 11.36
CA ILE A 193 9.57 -6.81 11.70
C ILE A 193 9.70 -6.22 13.10
N CYS A 194 9.61 -4.89 13.20
CA CYS A 194 9.66 -4.13 14.44
C CYS A 194 8.27 -3.61 14.83
N HIS A 195 8.04 -3.48 16.13
CA HIS A 195 6.75 -3.03 16.67
C HIS A 195 6.91 -2.35 18.02
N SER A 196 5.85 -1.84 18.61
CA SER A 196 5.85 -1.10 19.88
C SER A 196 6.45 -1.84 21.09
N ARG A 197 6.68 -3.16 21.01
CA ARG A 197 7.32 -3.96 22.05
C ARG A 197 8.73 -4.41 21.67
N THR A 198 9.28 -3.95 20.54
CA THR A 198 10.66 -4.23 20.14
C THR A 198 11.62 -3.53 21.10
N LYS A 199 12.49 -4.31 21.71
CA LYS A 199 13.53 -3.78 22.62
C LYS A 199 14.66 -3.19 21.78
N ASN A 200 15.21 -2.06 22.23
CA ASN A 200 16.35 -1.38 21.57
C ASN A 200 16.07 -1.13 20.08
N LEU A 201 14.88 -0.56 19.77
CA LEU A 201 14.39 -0.35 18.42
C LEU A 201 15.44 0.32 17.53
N GLU A 202 16.04 1.42 17.97
CA GLU A 202 17.05 2.19 17.24
C GLU A 202 18.27 1.32 16.86
N LYS A 203 18.70 0.42 17.78
CA LYS A 203 19.81 -0.49 17.50
C LYS A 203 19.47 -1.49 16.39
N VAL A 204 18.21 -1.92 16.30
CA VAL A 204 17.77 -2.84 15.23
C VAL A 204 17.66 -2.09 13.90
N THR A 205 16.99 -0.95 13.90
CA THR A 205 16.71 -0.20 12.67
C THR A 205 17.96 0.46 12.07
N SER A 206 18.90 0.91 12.92
CA SER A 206 20.17 1.51 12.45
C SER A 206 21.15 0.50 11.81
N GLN A 207 20.82 -0.78 11.75
CA GLN A 207 21.61 -1.80 11.04
C GLN A 207 21.01 -2.16 9.67
N ALA A 208 19.80 -1.71 9.38
CA ALA A 208 19.09 -2.05 8.16
C ALA A 208 19.57 -1.23 6.96
N ASP A 209 19.74 -1.89 5.81
CA ASP A 209 20.04 -1.26 4.53
C ASP A 209 18.82 -0.49 4.00
N ILE A 210 17.63 -1.03 4.30
CA ILE A 210 16.35 -0.44 3.92
C ILE A 210 15.46 -0.37 5.17
N LEU A 211 14.87 0.80 5.42
CA LEU A 211 13.91 1.03 6.50
C LEU A 211 12.54 1.38 5.91
N VAL A 212 11.53 0.59 6.25
CA VAL A 212 10.12 0.88 5.92
C VAL A 212 9.39 1.32 7.18
N ALA A 213 8.95 2.56 7.24
CA ALA A 213 8.23 3.13 8.38
C ALA A 213 6.71 3.11 8.13
N ALA A 214 5.96 2.38 8.98
CA ALA A 214 4.51 2.22 8.90
C ALA A 214 3.90 2.08 10.32
N VAL A 215 4.21 3.05 11.21
CA VAL A 215 3.82 3.03 12.62
C VAL A 215 2.67 3.99 12.96
N GLY A 216 2.35 4.95 12.06
CA GLY A 216 1.31 5.94 12.27
C GLY A 216 1.63 6.90 13.42
N ARG A 217 2.89 7.33 13.53
CA ARG A 217 3.37 8.28 14.55
C ARG A 217 4.24 9.36 13.92
N ALA A 218 3.75 10.58 13.92
CA ALA A 218 4.41 11.73 13.33
C ALA A 218 5.87 11.87 13.78
N LYS A 219 6.80 11.88 12.83
CA LYS A 219 8.23 12.18 13.03
C LYS A 219 8.91 11.33 14.13
N MET A 220 8.44 10.10 14.33
CA MET A 220 9.00 9.20 15.35
C MET A 220 10.41 8.73 15.00
N ILE A 221 10.71 8.54 13.72
CA ILE A 221 11.98 8.02 13.23
C ILE A 221 12.92 9.19 12.97
N LYS A 222 14.10 9.15 13.62
CA LYS A 222 15.12 10.19 13.57
C LYS A 222 16.48 9.62 13.15
N GLU A 223 17.47 10.48 13.03
CA GLU A 223 18.84 10.18 12.58
C GLU A 223 19.45 8.93 13.26
N ASN A 224 19.25 8.77 14.58
CA ASN A 224 19.77 7.63 15.34
C ASN A 224 19.10 6.28 15.00
N SER A 225 17.97 6.31 14.33
CA SER A 225 17.21 5.13 13.90
C SER A 225 17.60 4.60 12.53
N VAL A 226 18.46 5.28 11.79
CA VAL A 226 18.83 4.92 10.41
C VAL A 226 20.32 4.62 10.30
N LYS A 227 20.67 3.70 9.41
CA LYS A 227 22.05 3.39 9.02
C LYS A 227 22.56 4.48 8.06
N GLU A 228 23.85 4.77 8.08
CA GLU A 228 24.51 5.59 7.06
C GLU A 228 24.30 4.97 5.66
N GLY A 229 23.84 5.78 4.71
CA GLY A 229 23.58 5.34 3.34
C GLY A 229 22.32 4.48 3.16
N ALA A 230 21.49 4.28 4.19
CA ALA A 230 20.25 3.50 4.08
C ALA A 230 19.24 4.12 3.09
N VAL A 231 18.33 3.30 2.59
CA VAL A 231 17.14 3.74 1.88
C VAL A 231 15.96 3.75 2.85
N VAL A 232 15.19 4.84 2.89
CA VAL A 232 14.05 4.99 3.81
C VAL A 232 12.76 5.19 3.02
N ILE A 233 11.80 4.29 3.24
CA ILE A 233 10.44 4.38 2.69
C ILE A 233 9.48 4.70 3.84
N ASP A 234 8.99 5.93 3.85
CA ASP A 234 7.96 6.37 4.79
C ASP A 234 6.57 6.13 4.20
N VAL A 235 5.77 5.34 4.89
CA VAL A 235 4.38 5.01 4.54
C VAL A 235 3.40 5.73 5.47
N GLY A 236 3.92 6.42 6.49
CA GLY A 236 3.11 7.12 7.47
C GLY A 236 2.34 8.30 6.86
N ILE A 237 1.10 8.46 7.28
CA ILE A 237 0.28 9.64 7.00
C ILE A 237 -0.22 10.16 8.34
N ASN A 238 0.35 11.26 8.79
CA ASN A 238 0.04 11.87 10.07
C ASN A 238 -0.19 13.38 9.90
N VAL A 239 -0.72 13.98 10.95
CA VAL A 239 -0.81 15.45 11.08
C VAL A 239 0.05 15.84 12.28
N ASP A 240 0.98 16.77 12.08
CA ASP A 240 1.83 17.26 13.15
C ASP A 240 1.09 18.25 14.07
N GLU A 241 1.76 18.71 15.13
CA GLU A 241 1.21 19.66 16.11
C GLU A 241 0.79 21.00 15.53
N ASN A 242 1.27 21.34 14.32
CA ASN A 242 0.95 22.58 13.60
C ASN A 242 -0.18 22.37 12.56
N GLY A 243 -0.76 21.15 12.50
CA GLY A 243 -1.77 20.80 11.52
C GLY A 243 -1.24 20.48 10.12
N ASN A 244 0.07 20.32 9.94
CA ASN A 244 0.66 19.98 8.65
C ASN A 244 0.72 18.45 8.46
N LEU A 245 0.53 18.02 7.22
CA LEU A 245 0.70 16.62 6.84
C LEU A 245 2.19 16.24 6.96
N CYS A 246 2.46 15.09 7.58
CA CYS A 246 3.80 14.55 7.72
C CYS A 246 3.80 13.02 7.77
N GLY A 247 4.96 12.41 7.57
CA GLY A 247 5.18 10.98 7.71
C GLY A 247 5.55 10.54 9.13
N ASP A 248 5.96 9.28 9.25
CA ASP A 248 6.52 8.68 10.47
C ASP A 248 8.00 9.09 10.67
N VAL A 249 8.68 9.52 9.62
CA VAL A 249 10.09 9.89 9.61
C VAL A 249 10.25 11.41 9.72
N ASP A 250 11.15 11.85 10.59
CA ASP A 250 11.64 13.22 10.60
C ASP A 250 12.64 13.41 9.46
N THR A 251 12.12 13.68 8.26
CA THR A 251 12.90 13.78 7.03
C THR A 251 14.06 14.78 7.17
N ALA A 252 13.83 15.90 7.87
CA ALA A 252 14.87 16.92 8.05
C ALA A 252 16.07 16.40 8.86
N SER A 253 15.84 15.53 9.86
CA SER A 253 16.91 14.96 10.68
C SER A 253 17.63 13.78 10.01
N VAL A 254 16.95 13.11 9.06
CA VAL A 254 17.41 11.83 8.47
C VAL A 254 18.11 12.04 7.13
N GLN A 255 17.70 13.04 6.36
CA GLN A 255 18.10 13.21 4.96
C GLN A 255 19.62 13.30 4.72
N ASP A 256 20.37 13.90 5.62
CA ASP A 256 21.82 14.04 5.45
C ASP A 256 22.60 12.75 5.70
N LYS A 257 21.92 11.71 6.22
CA LYS A 257 22.53 10.42 6.58
C LYS A 257 22.18 9.29 5.62
N VAL A 258 21.08 9.37 4.92
CA VAL A 258 20.57 8.31 4.05
C VAL A 258 20.92 8.53 2.59
N SER A 259 20.88 7.46 1.77
CA SER A 259 21.09 7.60 0.33
C SER A 259 19.80 8.04 -0.39
N MET A 260 18.66 7.51 0.02
CA MET A 260 17.35 7.82 -0.55
C MET A 260 16.28 7.87 0.54
N ILE A 261 15.29 8.73 0.35
CA ILE A 261 14.14 8.83 1.26
C ILE A 261 12.89 9.29 0.51
N THR A 262 11.74 8.67 0.80
CA THR A 262 10.44 9.22 0.42
C THR A 262 10.09 10.42 1.31
N PRO A 263 9.41 11.47 0.78
CA PRO A 263 9.14 12.71 1.52
C PRO A 263 8.10 12.53 2.63
#